data_93240d0f0fa4620818247551a657efb8
#
_entry.id   93240d0f0fa4620818247551a657efb8
#
_cell.length_a   1.000
_cell.length_b   1.000
_cell.length_c   1.000
_cell.angle_alpha   90.00
_cell.angle_beta   90.00
_cell.angle_gamma   90.00
#
_symmetry.space_group_name_H-M   'P 1'
#
loop_
_entity.id
_entity.type
_entity.pdbx_description
1 polymer ?
#
loop_
_entity_poly.entity_id
_entity_poly.type
_entity_poly.pdbx_seq_one_letter_code
_entity_poly.pdbx_strand_id
1 'polypeptide(L)'
;KPNAKIKRDSLDIKSKVSLVDDWLSITIFDSIDKKPSFAQIASKINSTNSLSGTGTDFNNNNFSFKISKKEKDENSKSKKPLRSKPKSSSSFISNVTFPNSGFGIESVPNSQSIHFKNATIWTNESDGILKNADILIDDGKILSIGKNIETPEGFEVIDASNKHITSGIIDEHSHMAASSINEGGHNSSAEVSIMDVINPDDVNIYRNLAGGVTTVQILHGSANPIGGQSAIIKLKWGSEINDMFFEGAAPFIKFALGENVKQSNWSGSRFPQTRMGVEQVFVDHFDRAKEYGKEWTKYNSLSSRQKRSINKPRFDEELETLWEILKGERFISSHSYVQSEINMLMKVAEMFDFRIKIFTHILEGYKVADKMAEHGVGGSTFSDWWGYKFEVNDAIPYNASIMHNAGVTVALNSDNSELSRRLNLEAAKAVKYGTVDEEEAWKFVTLNPAKLLRI
;
A
#
# COMPACT_ATOMS: atom_id res chain seq x y z
N LYS A 1 7.37 12.64 30.31
CA LYS A 1 5.96 12.22 30.47
C LYS A 1 5.76 11.83 31.95
N PRO A 2 4.65 12.22 32.58
CA PRO A 2 4.37 11.79 33.97
C PRO A 2 4.22 10.26 33.97
N ASN A 3 4.73 9.64 35.04
CA ASN A 3 4.66 8.20 35.22
C ASN A 3 4.22 7.90 36.67
N ALA A 4 3.32 6.96 36.84
CA ALA A 4 2.91 6.46 38.14
C ALA A 4 3.08 4.95 38.19
N LYS A 5 3.67 4.47 39.27
CA LYS A 5 3.68 3.04 39.64
C LYS A 5 2.66 2.82 40.74
N ILE A 6 1.70 1.98 40.48
CA ILE A 6 0.66 1.63 41.45
C ILE A 6 0.89 0.19 41.86
N LYS A 7 0.90 -0.05 43.18
CA LYS A 7 1.08 -1.37 43.78
C LYS A 7 -0.11 -1.72 44.66
N ARG A 8 -0.54 -2.96 44.57
CA ARG A 8 -1.47 -3.58 45.51
C ARG A 8 -0.79 -4.81 46.08
N ASP A 9 -0.52 -4.82 47.34
CA ASP A 9 0.14 -5.93 48.09
C ASP A 9 1.49 -6.28 47.50
N SER A 10 2.22 -5.86 46.81
CA SER A 10 3.49 -6.19 46.10
C SER A 10 3.35 -6.42 44.60
N LEU A 11 2.14 -6.44 44.07
CA LEU A 11 1.91 -6.59 42.64
C LEU A 11 1.85 -5.23 41.94
N ASP A 12 2.56 -5.09 40.84
CA ASP A 12 2.47 -3.90 39.98
C ASP A 12 1.16 -3.93 39.22
N ILE A 13 0.34 -2.88 39.36
CA ILE A 13 -0.93 -2.73 38.67
C ILE A 13 -0.74 -1.84 37.44
N LYS A 14 -1.27 -2.25 36.32
CA LYS A 14 -1.20 -1.49 35.05
C LYS A 14 -1.94 -0.16 35.20
N SER A 15 -1.26 0.94 34.89
CA SER A 15 -1.85 2.27 34.92
C SER A 15 -1.47 3.10 33.70
N LYS A 16 -2.35 4.03 33.35
CA LYS A 16 -2.11 5.05 32.32
C LYS A 16 -2.22 6.42 32.96
N VAL A 17 -1.19 7.24 32.79
CA VAL A 17 -1.13 8.60 33.35
C VAL A 17 -1.17 9.60 32.18
N SER A 18 -2.02 10.60 32.32
CA SER A 18 -2.13 11.72 31.39
C SER A 18 -2.07 13.03 32.13
N LEU A 19 -1.33 13.99 31.61
CA LEU A 19 -1.29 15.37 32.09
C LEU A 19 -1.59 16.26 30.86
N VAL A 20 -2.69 16.98 30.96
CA VAL A 20 -3.11 17.96 29.96
C VAL A 20 -3.35 19.27 30.69
N ASP A 21 -2.59 20.29 30.34
CA ASP A 21 -2.54 21.55 31.05
C ASP A 21 -2.27 21.29 32.57
N ASP A 22 -3.14 21.73 33.44
CA ASP A 22 -3.06 21.52 34.89
C ASP A 22 -3.87 20.31 35.37
N TRP A 23 -4.40 19.48 34.49
CA TRP A 23 -5.20 18.33 34.85
C TRP A 23 -4.41 17.03 34.74
N LEU A 24 -4.24 16.38 35.88
CA LEU A 24 -3.67 15.04 36.02
C LEU A 24 -4.80 14.01 36.04
N SER A 25 -4.77 13.05 35.11
CA SER A 25 -5.66 11.89 35.19
C SER A 25 -4.85 10.59 35.25
N ILE A 26 -5.31 9.65 36.07
CA ILE A 26 -4.72 8.32 36.19
C ILE A 26 -5.83 7.29 36.04
N THR A 27 -5.68 6.41 35.06
CA THR A 27 -6.55 5.24 34.87
C THR A 27 -5.81 4.00 35.33
N ILE A 28 -6.44 3.22 36.19
CA ILE A 28 -5.90 2.00 36.80
C ILE A 28 -6.70 0.84 36.20
N PHE A 29 -6.01 -0.16 35.69
CA PHE A 29 -6.63 -1.32 35.05
C PHE A 29 -6.43 -2.55 35.94
N ASP A 30 -7.51 -3.22 36.28
CA ASP A 30 -7.51 -4.48 37.03
C ASP A 30 -8.57 -5.41 36.47
N SER A 31 -8.76 -6.56 37.06
CA SER A 31 -9.84 -7.50 36.75
C SER A 31 -10.59 -7.87 38.01
N ILE A 32 -11.90 -7.73 37.98
CA ILE A 32 -12.80 -8.21 39.05
C ILE A 32 -13.56 -9.40 38.47
N ASP A 33 -13.55 -10.53 39.16
CA ASP A 33 -14.22 -11.77 38.73
C ASP A 33 -13.88 -12.19 37.29
N LYS A 34 -12.60 -12.03 36.90
CA LYS A 34 -12.08 -12.28 35.54
C LYS A 34 -12.64 -11.36 34.46
N LYS A 35 -13.36 -10.30 34.82
CA LYS A 35 -13.81 -9.28 33.87
C LYS A 35 -12.89 -8.03 33.96
N PRO A 36 -12.49 -7.46 32.81
CA PRO A 36 -11.72 -6.22 32.82
C PRO A 36 -12.48 -5.11 33.53
N SER A 37 -11.83 -4.45 34.47
CA SER A 37 -12.39 -3.30 35.18
C SER A 37 -11.38 -2.21 35.27
N PHE A 38 -11.81 -0.96 35.46
CA PHE A 38 -10.90 0.16 35.62
C PHE A 38 -11.43 1.13 36.70
N ALA A 39 -10.48 1.78 37.38
CA ALA A 39 -10.74 2.91 38.21
C ALA A 39 -10.06 4.15 37.63
N GLN A 40 -10.67 5.30 37.82
CA GLN A 40 -10.15 6.54 37.24
C GLN A 40 -10.13 7.63 38.30
N ILE A 41 -9.03 8.40 38.35
CA ILE A 41 -8.93 9.59 39.20
C ILE A 41 -8.55 10.79 38.34
N ALA A 42 -9.10 11.95 38.65
CA ALA A 42 -8.78 13.22 38.03
C ALA A 42 -8.55 14.30 39.10
N SER A 43 -7.50 15.07 38.92
CA SER A 43 -7.13 16.14 39.83
C SER A 43 -6.57 17.33 39.06
N LYS A 44 -6.97 18.54 39.48
CA LYS A 44 -6.26 19.74 39.06
C LYS A 44 -5.03 19.94 39.94
N ILE A 45 -3.89 20.24 39.35
CA ILE A 45 -2.66 20.53 40.04
C ILE A 45 -2.70 21.98 40.57
N ASN A 46 -3.08 22.15 41.83
CA ASN A 46 -3.23 23.47 42.42
C ASN A 46 -1.98 23.90 43.24
N SER A 47 -1.08 22.96 43.58
CA SER A 47 0.18 23.24 44.27
C SER A 47 1.18 22.11 44.07
N THR A 48 2.47 22.39 44.31
CA THR A 48 3.55 21.40 44.22
C THR A 48 3.55 20.37 45.37
N ASN A 49 2.75 20.57 46.40
CA ASN A 49 2.80 19.75 47.62
C ASN A 49 1.55 18.95 47.92
N SER A 50 0.44 19.22 47.26
CA SER A 50 -0.80 18.46 47.45
C SER A 50 -1.67 18.43 46.20
N LEU A 51 -2.37 17.32 46.02
CA LEU A 51 -3.35 17.09 44.99
C LEU A 51 -4.67 16.70 45.64
N SER A 52 -5.78 17.24 45.15
CA SER A 52 -7.11 16.82 45.55
C SER A 52 -8.02 16.75 44.31
N GLY A 53 -8.89 15.76 44.29
CA GLY A 53 -9.74 15.54 43.15
C GLY A 53 -10.82 14.50 43.43
N THR A 54 -11.46 14.07 42.34
CA THR A 54 -12.50 13.05 42.37
C THR A 54 -12.09 11.86 41.52
N GLY A 55 -12.70 10.72 41.76
CA GLY A 55 -12.47 9.51 40.99
C GLY A 55 -13.67 8.58 41.04
N THR A 56 -13.59 7.53 40.21
CA THR A 56 -14.50 6.38 40.23
C THR A 56 -13.70 5.14 40.58
N ASP A 57 -14.23 4.30 41.46
CA ASP A 57 -13.62 3.02 41.80
C ASP A 57 -13.98 1.94 40.76
N PHE A 58 -13.44 0.74 40.97
CA PHE A 58 -13.70 -0.41 40.05
C PHE A 58 -15.16 -0.88 40.00
N ASN A 59 -16.00 -0.40 40.94
CA ASN A 59 -17.43 -0.69 41.00
C ASN A 59 -18.28 0.49 40.49
N ASN A 60 -17.66 1.49 39.88
CA ASN A 60 -18.29 2.72 39.43
C ASN A 60 -18.83 3.65 40.54
N ASN A 61 -18.38 3.49 41.76
CA ASN A 61 -18.72 4.44 42.83
C ASN A 61 -17.83 5.67 42.78
N ASN A 62 -18.40 6.84 42.96
CA ASN A 62 -17.67 8.09 43.02
C ASN A 62 -17.03 8.27 44.40
N PHE A 63 -15.78 8.74 44.42
CA PHE A 63 -15.07 9.12 45.65
C PHE A 63 -14.27 10.41 45.45
N SER A 64 -13.95 11.08 46.54
CA SER A 64 -12.99 12.20 46.55
C SER A 64 -11.71 11.78 47.25
N PHE A 65 -10.58 12.34 46.84
CA PHE A 65 -9.29 12.03 47.39
C PHE A 65 -8.45 13.28 47.63
N LYS A 66 -7.51 13.18 48.60
CA LYS A 66 -6.46 14.16 48.84
C LYS A 66 -5.13 13.44 49.04
N ILE A 67 -4.12 13.87 48.30
CA ILE A 67 -2.76 13.33 48.36
C ILE A 67 -1.85 14.47 48.76
N SER A 68 -0.99 14.24 49.75
CA SER A 68 0.04 15.18 50.17
C SER A 68 1.42 14.60 49.96
N LYS A 69 2.39 15.46 49.63
CA LYS A 69 3.78 15.06 49.50
C LYS A 69 4.29 14.68 50.89
N LYS A 70 4.81 13.46 51.04
CA LYS A 70 5.42 13.02 52.27
C LYS A 70 6.76 13.74 52.43
N GLU A 71 6.93 14.51 53.53
CA GLU A 71 8.23 15.05 53.88
C GLU A 71 9.19 13.90 54.19
N LYS A 72 10.40 13.98 53.67
CA LYS A 72 11.43 12.99 53.99
C LYS A 72 11.88 13.21 55.41
N ASP A 73 11.67 12.23 56.28
CA ASP A 73 12.30 12.16 57.58
C ASP A 73 13.83 12.13 57.40
N GLU A 74 14.50 13.21 57.79
CA GLU A 74 15.95 13.38 57.68
C GLU A 74 16.76 12.50 58.67
N ASN A 75 16.12 11.70 59.51
CA ASN A 75 16.77 10.97 60.60
C ASN A 75 16.86 9.44 60.41
N SER A 76 16.64 8.90 59.24
CA SER A 76 16.99 7.50 59.01
C SER A 76 18.37 7.37 58.33
N LYS A 77 19.42 7.38 59.14
CA LYS A 77 20.74 6.89 58.72
C LYS A 77 20.69 5.37 58.54
N SER A 78 20.07 4.89 57.52
CA SER A 78 20.33 3.55 57.01
C SER A 78 21.65 3.60 56.24
N LYS A 79 22.63 2.84 56.69
CA LYS A 79 23.87 2.60 55.97
C LYS A 79 23.49 2.10 54.57
N LYS A 80 23.59 2.97 53.56
CA LYS A 80 23.53 2.59 52.18
C LYS A 80 24.69 1.61 51.93
N PRO A 81 24.45 0.42 51.35
CA PRO A 81 25.52 -0.35 50.77
C PRO A 81 26.26 0.57 49.79
N LEU A 82 27.60 0.59 49.84
CA LEU A 82 28.40 1.31 48.85
C LEU A 82 27.96 0.84 47.49
N ARG A 83 27.20 1.67 46.80
CA ARG A 83 27.00 1.50 45.37
C ARG A 83 28.39 1.66 44.75
N SER A 84 28.93 0.56 44.24
CA SER A 84 29.99 0.63 43.26
C SER A 84 29.58 1.70 42.25
N LYS A 85 30.44 2.70 42.01
CA LYS A 85 30.22 3.65 40.91
C LYS A 85 29.82 2.82 39.69
N PRO A 86 28.71 3.10 39.03
CA PRO A 86 28.44 2.44 37.76
C PRO A 86 29.73 2.65 36.96
N LYS A 87 30.35 1.55 36.49
CA LYS A 87 31.37 1.63 35.46
C LYS A 87 30.79 2.58 34.42
N SER A 88 31.56 3.62 34.07
CA SER A 88 31.18 4.53 33.02
C SER A 88 30.60 3.66 31.89
N SER A 89 29.32 3.70 31.70
CA SER A 89 28.76 3.14 30.49
C SER A 89 29.51 3.86 29.38
N SER A 90 30.38 3.15 28.68
CA SER A 90 30.80 3.60 27.36
C SER A 90 29.51 4.10 26.73
N SER A 91 29.48 5.35 26.33
CA SER A 91 28.34 5.89 25.59
C SER A 91 28.17 4.99 24.39
N PHE A 92 27.25 4.01 24.49
CA PHE A 92 26.94 3.15 23.37
C PHE A 92 26.19 4.05 22.40
N ILE A 93 26.93 4.60 21.46
CA ILE A 93 26.35 5.25 20.30
C ILE A 93 25.95 4.10 19.41
N SER A 94 24.67 3.90 19.24
CA SER A 94 24.15 2.94 18.28
C SER A 94 24.63 3.30 16.89
N ASN A 95 24.97 2.31 16.08
CA ASN A 95 25.22 2.53 14.66
C ASN A 95 23.97 3.10 13.99
N VAL A 96 24.18 3.93 12.99
CA VAL A 96 23.07 4.39 12.12
C VAL A 96 22.61 3.18 11.32
N THR A 97 21.31 2.98 11.26
CA THR A 97 20.68 1.92 10.48
C THR A 97 19.80 2.51 9.38
N PHE A 98 19.51 1.76 8.37
CA PHE A 98 18.68 2.16 7.24
C PHE A 98 17.42 1.27 7.15
N PRO A 99 16.22 1.82 7.28
CA PRO A 99 15.93 3.16 7.76
C PRO A 99 16.31 3.31 9.26
N ASN A 100 16.48 4.51 9.74
CA ASN A 100 16.81 4.76 11.15
C ASN A 100 15.58 4.59 12.05
N SER A 101 15.02 3.40 12.05
CA SER A 101 13.80 3.00 12.75
C SER A 101 13.91 1.57 13.27
N GLY A 102 12.85 1.00 13.83
CA GLY A 102 12.80 -0.42 14.20
C GLY A 102 13.04 -1.33 12.99
N PHE A 103 13.78 -2.41 13.17
CA PHE A 103 14.16 -3.38 12.13
C PHE A 103 15.09 -2.82 11.03
N GLY A 104 15.73 -1.68 11.27
CA GLY A 104 16.73 -1.14 10.35
C GLY A 104 17.94 -2.05 10.21
N ILE A 105 18.61 -1.96 9.08
CA ILE A 105 19.84 -2.72 8.72
C ILE A 105 21.05 -1.78 8.72
N GLU A 106 22.23 -2.28 9.06
CA GLU A 106 23.48 -1.48 9.05
C GLU A 106 24.02 -1.28 7.62
N SER A 107 23.75 -2.23 6.74
CA SER A 107 24.12 -2.18 5.32
C SER A 107 23.11 -2.93 4.47
N VAL A 108 22.88 -2.47 3.25
CA VAL A 108 22.01 -3.15 2.28
C VAL A 108 22.61 -4.54 2.00
N PRO A 109 21.80 -5.62 2.09
CA PRO A 109 22.28 -6.96 1.75
C PRO A 109 22.75 -7.02 0.29
N ASN A 110 23.89 -7.69 0.09
CA ASN A 110 24.36 -7.99 -1.25
C ASN A 110 23.51 -9.09 -1.90
N SER A 111 23.48 -9.12 -3.22
CA SER A 111 22.96 -10.25 -3.99
C SER A 111 23.71 -11.53 -3.61
N GLN A 112 22.98 -12.63 -3.52
CA GLN A 112 23.51 -13.94 -3.15
C GLN A 112 23.41 -14.89 -4.34
N SER A 113 24.43 -15.75 -4.50
CA SER A 113 24.40 -16.86 -5.45
C SER A 113 23.87 -18.09 -4.72
N ILE A 114 22.66 -18.54 -5.04
CA ILE A 114 21.95 -19.59 -4.28
C ILE A 114 21.51 -20.71 -5.22
N HIS A 115 21.72 -21.94 -4.78
CA HIS A 115 21.17 -23.14 -5.37
C HIS A 115 20.15 -23.79 -4.43
N PHE A 116 18.87 -23.62 -4.70
CA PHE A 116 17.81 -24.37 -4.02
C PHE A 116 17.63 -25.72 -4.69
N LYS A 117 17.66 -26.80 -3.91
CA LYS A 117 17.55 -28.20 -4.38
C LYS A 117 16.25 -28.84 -3.92
N ASN A 118 15.71 -29.74 -4.75
CA ASN A 118 14.60 -30.63 -4.42
C ASN A 118 13.27 -29.91 -4.11
N ALA A 119 13.06 -28.69 -4.61
CA ALA A 119 11.87 -27.92 -4.35
C ALA A 119 10.65 -28.37 -5.19
N THR A 120 9.47 -27.92 -4.78
CA THR A 120 8.31 -27.79 -5.66
C THR A 120 8.29 -26.36 -6.20
N ILE A 121 8.55 -26.18 -7.50
CA ILE A 121 8.71 -24.87 -8.14
C ILE A 121 7.48 -24.54 -8.96
N TRP A 122 6.84 -23.40 -8.68
CA TRP A 122 5.72 -22.85 -9.43
C TRP A 122 6.27 -21.87 -10.45
N THR A 123 6.36 -22.31 -11.69
CA THR A 123 7.12 -21.57 -12.71
C THR A 123 6.37 -20.38 -13.28
N ASN A 124 5.07 -20.34 -13.22
CA ASN A 124 4.19 -19.42 -13.97
C ASN A 124 4.32 -19.53 -15.50
N GLU A 125 5.05 -20.55 -15.99
CA GLU A 125 5.30 -20.82 -17.41
C GLU A 125 4.55 -22.08 -17.85
N SER A 126 4.73 -22.48 -19.12
CA SER A 126 4.10 -23.67 -19.70
C SER A 126 4.46 -24.97 -19.01
N ASP A 127 5.59 -25.02 -18.31
CA ASP A 127 6.05 -26.20 -17.57
C ASP A 127 5.25 -26.43 -16.27
N GLY A 128 4.45 -25.45 -15.87
CA GLY A 128 3.56 -25.54 -14.70
C GLY A 128 4.33 -25.72 -13.39
N ILE A 129 3.89 -26.68 -12.57
CA ILE A 129 4.50 -26.96 -11.27
C ILE A 129 5.48 -28.10 -11.36
N LEU A 130 6.76 -27.81 -11.18
CA LEU A 130 7.85 -28.80 -11.19
C LEU A 130 8.07 -29.35 -9.77
N LYS A 131 8.03 -30.68 -9.61
CA LYS A 131 8.31 -31.35 -8.33
C LYS A 131 9.73 -31.91 -8.31
N ASN A 132 10.36 -31.85 -7.12
CA ASN A 132 11.76 -32.28 -6.91
C ASN A 132 12.68 -31.63 -7.97
N ALA A 133 12.59 -30.34 -8.11
CA ALA A 133 13.36 -29.54 -9.04
C ALA A 133 14.30 -28.59 -8.31
N ASP A 134 15.36 -28.20 -9.01
CA ASP A 134 16.37 -27.28 -8.53
C ASP A 134 16.22 -25.93 -9.22
N ILE A 135 16.65 -24.85 -8.56
CA ILE A 135 16.74 -23.53 -9.13
C ILE A 135 18.05 -22.86 -8.74
N LEU A 136 18.75 -22.31 -9.71
CA LEU A 136 19.92 -21.46 -9.52
C LEU A 136 19.53 -20.00 -9.64
N ILE A 137 19.91 -19.22 -8.64
CA ILE A 137 19.71 -17.76 -8.60
C ILE A 137 21.06 -17.11 -8.38
N ASP A 138 21.40 -16.13 -9.21
CA ASP A 138 22.62 -15.34 -9.10
C ASP A 138 22.35 -13.91 -9.51
N ASP A 139 22.93 -12.96 -8.79
CA ASP A 139 22.77 -11.52 -9.02
C ASP A 139 21.30 -11.09 -9.24
N GLY A 140 20.40 -11.65 -8.42
CA GLY A 140 18.96 -11.35 -8.47
C GLY A 140 18.23 -11.93 -9.70
N LYS A 141 18.85 -12.84 -10.46
CA LYS A 141 18.26 -13.46 -11.66
C LYS A 141 18.22 -14.97 -11.54
N ILE A 142 17.21 -15.57 -12.14
CA ILE A 142 17.13 -17.02 -12.31
C ILE A 142 18.06 -17.42 -13.46
N LEU A 143 19.09 -18.23 -13.17
CA LEU A 143 19.99 -18.76 -14.17
C LEU A 143 19.48 -20.04 -14.81
N SER A 144 18.89 -20.93 -14.01
CA SER A 144 18.42 -22.22 -14.49
C SER A 144 17.36 -22.80 -13.54
N ILE A 145 16.41 -23.53 -14.13
CA ILE A 145 15.43 -24.36 -13.41
C ILE A 145 15.44 -25.73 -14.06
N GLY A 146 15.47 -26.81 -13.25
CA GLY A 146 15.46 -28.18 -13.79
C GLY A 146 15.65 -29.22 -12.69
N LYS A 147 16.00 -30.45 -13.08
CA LYS A 147 16.33 -31.53 -12.14
C LYS A 147 17.80 -31.82 -12.16
N ASN A 148 18.34 -32.14 -10.99
CA ASN A 148 19.75 -32.56 -10.83
C ASN A 148 20.75 -31.55 -11.44
N ILE A 149 20.53 -30.27 -11.20
CA ILE A 149 21.40 -29.21 -11.67
C ILE A 149 22.74 -29.31 -10.90
N GLU A 150 23.88 -29.25 -11.61
CA GLU A 150 25.19 -29.16 -11.00
C GLU A 150 25.36 -27.82 -10.27
N THR A 151 25.86 -27.83 -9.04
CA THR A 151 26.07 -26.62 -8.27
C THR A 151 27.35 -25.92 -8.73
N PRO A 152 27.31 -24.69 -9.24
CA PRO A 152 28.53 -23.95 -9.57
C PRO A 152 29.33 -23.61 -8.32
N GLU A 153 30.63 -23.39 -8.48
CA GLU A 153 31.51 -22.95 -7.40
C GLU A 153 31.05 -21.60 -6.83
N GLY A 154 31.05 -21.44 -5.51
CA GLY A 154 30.65 -20.21 -4.82
C GLY A 154 29.17 -20.08 -4.52
N PHE A 155 28.34 -21.02 -4.96
CA PHE A 155 26.90 -21.01 -4.63
C PHE A 155 26.63 -21.58 -3.24
N GLU A 156 25.79 -20.88 -2.48
CA GLU A 156 25.18 -21.44 -1.26
C GLU A 156 24.12 -22.49 -1.66
N VAL A 157 24.22 -23.69 -1.07
CA VAL A 157 23.26 -24.77 -1.35
C VAL A 157 22.22 -24.84 -0.22
N ILE A 158 20.96 -24.72 -0.60
CA ILE A 158 19.84 -24.84 0.34
C ILE A 158 18.97 -26.04 -0.06
N ASP A 159 18.83 -27.02 0.84
CA ASP A 159 17.86 -28.09 0.64
C ASP A 159 16.43 -27.56 0.85
N ALA A 160 15.67 -27.52 -0.23
CA ALA A 160 14.29 -27.09 -0.26
C ALA A 160 13.29 -28.26 -0.37
N SER A 161 13.69 -29.44 0.06
CA SER A 161 12.81 -30.63 0.11
C SER A 161 11.52 -30.32 0.89
N ASN A 162 10.37 -30.65 0.30
CA ASN A 162 9.05 -30.33 0.83
C ASN A 162 8.76 -28.83 1.00
N LYS A 163 9.51 -27.97 0.32
CA LYS A 163 9.23 -26.53 0.23
C LYS A 163 8.70 -26.17 -1.15
N HIS A 164 7.93 -25.10 -1.19
CA HIS A 164 7.46 -24.49 -2.43
C HIS A 164 8.29 -23.23 -2.72
N ILE A 165 8.70 -23.07 -3.96
CA ILE A 165 9.34 -21.85 -4.45
C ILE A 165 8.42 -21.23 -5.50
N THR A 166 8.13 -19.95 -5.34
CA THR A 166 7.30 -19.17 -6.26
C THR A 166 8.01 -17.86 -6.59
N SER A 167 7.59 -17.20 -7.66
CA SER A 167 7.89 -15.78 -7.84
C SER A 167 7.29 -14.95 -6.70
N GLY A 168 7.83 -13.76 -6.47
CA GLY A 168 7.29 -12.82 -5.48
C GLY A 168 5.86 -12.39 -5.83
N ILE A 169 5.09 -12.09 -4.79
CA ILE A 169 3.75 -11.53 -4.94
C ILE A 169 3.86 -10.09 -5.42
N ILE A 170 2.98 -9.71 -6.35
CA ILE A 170 2.87 -8.35 -6.90
C ILE A 170 1.48 -7.81 -6.54
N ASP A 171 1.47 -6.67 -5.86
CA ASP A 171 0.24 -5.94 -5.56
C ASP A 171 0.07 -4.78 -6.55
N GLU A 172 -0.87 -4.93 -7.50
CA GLU A 172 -1.05 -3.95 -8.56
C GLU A 172 -1.74 -2.66 -8.09
N HIS A 173 -2.26 -2.63 -6.85
CA HIS A 173 -2.87 -1.44 -6.28
C HIS A 173 -2.57 -1.30 -4.80
N SER A 174 -1.67 -0.40 -4.48
CA SER A 174 -1.27 -0.11 -3.12
C SER A 174 -1.12 1.39 -2.86
N HIS A 175 -1.22 1.76 -1.58
CA HIS A 175 -0.91 3.09 -1.06
C HIS A 175 0.13 3.01 0.07
N MET A 176 0.80 1.86 0.25
CA MET A 176 1.90 1.76 1.21
C MET A 176 3.06 2.67 0.79
N ALA A 177 3.91 2.99 1.72
CA ALA A 177 5.05 3.88 1.52
C ALA A 177 4.67 5.28 0.98
N ALA A 178 3.39 5.67 1.02
CA ALA A 178 2.95 6.99 0.60
C ALA A 178 1.89 7.55 1.55
N SER A 179 1.88 8.85 1.72
CA SER A 179 0.89 9.56 2.53
C SER A 179 0.42 10.81 1.79
N SER A 180 -0.81 11.28 2.10
CA SER A 180 -1.40 12.45 1.43
C SER A 180 -1.47 12.28 -0.09
N ILE A 181 -1.93 11.13 -0.52
CA ILE A 181 -1.91 10.65 -1.90
C ILE A 181 -2.99 11.27 -2.82
N ASN A 182 -3.76 12.22 -2.34
CA ASN A 182 -4.85 12.84 -3.10
C ASN A 182 -4.56 14.31 -3.37
N GLU A 183 -4.25 14.66 -4.61
CA GLU A 183 -4.31 16.03 -5.08
C GLU A 183 -5.66 16.28 -5.74
N GLY A 184 -6.67 16.50 -4.89
CA GLY A 184 -8.09 16.48 -5.28
C GLY A 184 -8.73 17.84 -5.53
N GLY A 185 -7.95 18.92 -5.59
CA GLY A 185 -8.46 20.29 -5.75
C GLY A 185 -9.11 20.56 -7.11
N HIS A 186 -8.64 19.89 -8.14
CA HIS A 186 -9.13 19.98 -9.51
C HIS A 186 -9.79 18.66 -9.96
N ASN A 187 -10.45 18.67 -11.10
CA ASN A 187 -11.02 17.47 -11.73
C ASN A 187 -9.97 16.64 -12.49
N SER A 188 -8.82 17.22 -12.78
CA SER A 188 -7.62 16.57 -13.27
C SER A 188 -6.40 17.05 -12.48
N SER A 189 -5.50 16.15 -12.15
CA SER A 189 -4.19 16.39 -11.56
C SER A 189 -3.12 15.50 -12.22
N ALA A 190 -3.21 15.36 -13.56
CA ALA A 190 -2.32 14.50 -14.32
C ALA A 190 -0.85 14.92 -14.25
N GLU A 191 -0.59 16.19 -13.87
CA GLU A 191 0.74 16.79 -13.71
C GLU A 191 1.47 16.35 -12.43
N VAL A 192 0.77 15.80 -11.41
CA VAL A 192 1.43 15.37 -10.17
C VAL A 192 1.88 13.93 -10.24
N SER A 193 2.95 13.60 -9.50
CA SER A 193 3.51 12.26 -9.44
C SER A 193 3.54 11.72 -8.02
N ILE A 194 3.10 10.48 -7.85
CA ILE A 194 3.23 9.77 -6.57
C ILE A 194 4.70 9.49 -6.20
N MET A 195 5.61 9.53 -7.17
CA MET A 195 7.05 9.36 -6.94
C MET A 195 7.61 10.38 -5.95
N ASP A 196 7.03 11.57 -5.90
CA ASP A 196 7.51 12.69 -5.07
C ASP A 196 7.17 12.50 -3.57
N VAL A 197 6.28 11.56 -3.23
CA VAL A 197 5.77 11.37 -1.86
C VAL A 197 6.03 9.96 -1.30
N ILE A 198 6.84 9.16 -1.98
CA ILE A 198 7.19 7.82 -1.48
C ILE A 198 8.15 7.93 -0.29
N ASN A 199 7.80 7.24 0.79
CA ASN A 199 8.59 7.15 2.01
C ASN A 199 9.26 5.77 2.11
N PRO A 200 10.58 5.66 1.91
CA PRO A 200 11.30 4.38 2.02
C PRO A 200 11.36 3.84 3.46
N ASP A 201 11.06 4.68 4.47
CA ASP A 201 11.10 4.33 5.88
C ASP A 201 9.75 3.77 6.40
N ASP A 202 8.77 3.56 5.53
CA ASP A 202 7.48 2.98 5.93
C ASP A 202 7.66 1.51 6.33
N VAL A 203 7.40 1.20 7.59
CA VAL A 203 7.49 -0.18 8.13
C VAL A 203 6.62 -1.20 7.38
N ASN A 204 5.61 -0.74 6.63
CA ASN A 204 4.81 -1.63 5.81
C ASN A 204 5.63 -2.27 4.68
N ILE A 205 6.71 -1.65 4.21
CA ILE A 205 7.65 -2.27 3.27
C ILE A 205 8.22 -3.56 3.88
N TYR A 206 8.77 -3.47 5.10
CA TYR A 206 9.30 -4.62 5.83
C TYR A 206 8.24 -5.70 6.07
N ARG A 207 7.05 -5.30 6.52
CA ARG A 207 5.95 -6.22 6.83
C ARG A 207 5.41 -6.94 5.60
N ASN A 208 5.36 -6.27 4.46
CA ASN A 208 4.90 -6.86 3.21
C ASN A 208 5.94 -7.78 2.59
N LEU A 209 7.23 -7.45 2.67
CA LEU A 209 8.32 -8.38 2.34
C LEU A 209 8.23 -9.68 3.14
N ALA A 210 7.96 -9.60 4.44
CA ALA A 210 7.74 -10.78 5.28
C ALA A 210 6.51 -11.61 4.86
N GLY A 211 5.56 -11.01 4.15
CA GLY A 211 4.39 -11.66 3.53
C GLY A 211 4.64 -12.20 2.13
N GLY A 212 5.84 -11.98 1.57
CA GLY A 212 6.21 -12.43 0.22
C GLY A 212 5.87 -11.44 -0.89
N VAL A 213 5.42 -10.23 -0.57
CA VAL A 213 5.19 -9.16 -1.56
C VAL A 213 6.52 -8.52 -1.90
N THR A 214 6.87 -8.49 -3.17
CA THR A 214 8.15 -7.97 -3.66
C THR A 214 8.05 -6.74 -4.51
N THR A 215 6.89 -6.52 -5.13
CA THR A 215 6.65 -5.41 -6.06
C THR A 215 5.25 -4.87 -5.85
N VAL A 216 5.09 -3.55 -5.88
CA VAL A 216 3.79 -2.89 -5.76
C VAL A 216 3.68 -1.72 -6.73
N GLN A 217 2.47 -1.47 -7.24
CA GLN A 217 2.14 -0.20 -7.87
C GLN A 217 1.58 0.75 -6.81
N ILE A 218 2.22 1.90 -6.64
CA ILE A 218 1.76 2.97 -5.76
C ILE A 218 0.97 3.97 -6.61
N LEU A 219 -0.27 4.20 -6.19
CA LEU A 219 -1.22 4.98 -6.95
C LEU A 219 -1.63 6.26 -6.21
N HIS A 220 -1.93 7.30 -6.96
CA HIS A 220 -2.71 8.43 -6.50
C HIS A 220 -4.08 7.93 -5.98
N GLY A 221 -4.63 8.55 -4.96
CA GLY A 221 -5.96 8.20 -4.45
C GLY A 221 -7.08 8.52 -5.44
N SER A 222 -8.30 8.10 -5.13
CA SER A 222 -9.45 8.21 -6.05
C SER A 222 -10.25 9.51 -5.83
N ALA A 223 -9.59 10.66 -5.60
CA ALA A 223 -10.26 11.91 -5.25
C ALA A 223 -10.89 12.63 -6.44
N ASN A 224 -10.34 12.48 -7.64
CA ASN A 224 -10.75 13.15 -8.89
C ASN A 224 -10.77 12.17 -10.05
N PRO A 225 -11.52 12.47 -11.14
CA PRO A 225 -11.63 11.57 -12.30
C PRO A 225 -10.27 11.26 -12.94
N ILE A 226 -9.44 12.27 -13.13
CA ILE A 226 -8.07 12.15 -13.60
C ILE A 226 -7.16 12.49 -12.44
N GLY A 227 -6.50 11.49 -11.88
CA GLY A 227 -5.56 11.62 -10.77
C GLY A 227 -4.12 11.75 -11.26
N GLY A 228 -3.16 11.54 -10.34
CA GLY A 228 -1.74 11.69 -10.61
C GLY A 228 -1.09 10.45 -11.23
N GLN A 229 0.15 10.65 -11.65
CA GLN A 229 1.03 9.62 -12.21
C GLN A 229 1.45 8.64 -11.11
N SER A 230 1.51 7.35 -11.46
CA SER A 230 1.80 6.25 -10.54
C SER A 230 3.29 5.89 -10.53
N ALA A 231 3.71 5.14 -9.52
CA ALA A 231 5.03 4.53 -9.45
C ALA A 231 4.92 3.02 -9.28
N ILE A 232 5.85 2.27 -9.86
CA ILE A 232 6.05 0.85 -9.57
C ILE A 232 7.36 0.74 -8.80
N ILE A 233 7.32 0.12 -7.63
CA ILE A 233 8.49 -0.04 -6.78
C ILE A 233 8.73 -1.51 -6.41
N LYS A 234 10.00 -1.87 -6.27
CA LYS A 234 10.45 -3.09 -5.60
C LYS A 234 10.55 -2.81 -4.11
N LEU A 235 10.01 -3.68 -3.29
CA LEU A 235 10.10 -3.52 -1.84
C LEU A 235 11.51 -3.90 -1.37
N LYS A 236 12.36 -2.89 -1.16
CA LYS A 236 13.76 -3.05 -0.72
C LYS A 236 13.95 -2.32 0.61
N TRP A 237 13.68 -3.01 1.71
CA TRP A 237 13.81 -2.42 3.04
C TRP A 237 15.25 -1.97 3.34
N GLY A 238 15.39 -0.72 3.73
CA GLY A 238 16.69 -0.11 4.05
C GLY A 238 17.44 0.47 2.86
N SER A 239 16.87 0.42 1.65
CA SER A 239 17.42 1.08 0.47
C SER A 239 16.98 2.53 0.36
N GLU A 240 17.70 3.32 -0.42
CA GLU A 240 17.26 4.65 -0.83
C GLU A 240 16.10 4.55 -1.82
N ILE A 241 15.32 5.63 -1.91
CA ILE A 241 14.12 5.64 -2.74
C ILE A 241 14.41 5.36 -4.22
N ASN A 242 15.50 5.88 -4.77
CA ASN A 242 15.86 5.69 -6.17
C ASN A 242 16.14 4.22 -6.52
N ASP A 243 16.65 3.45 -5.56
CA ASP A 243 16.94 2.02 -5.73
C ASP A 243 15.67 1.17 -5.67
N MET A 244 14.58 1.73 -5.16
CA MET A 244 13.29 1.04 -5.08
C MET A 244 12.48 1.16 -6.37
N PHE A 245 12.64 2.20 -7.16
CA PHE A 245 11.90 2.31 -8.42
C PHE A 245 12.21 1.13 -9.34
N PHE A 246 11.16 0.57 -9.95
CA PHE A 246 11.31 -0.52 -10.89
C PHE A 246 11.89 0.02 -12.20
N GLU A 247 13.14 -0.28 -12.48
CA GLU A 247 13.84 0.16 -13.70
C GLU A 247 13.13 -0.34 -14.97
N GLY A 248 12.87 0.55 -15.91
CA GLY A 248 12.21 0.22 -17.17
C GLY A 248 10.70 -0.01 -17.05
N ALA A 249 10.10 0.22 -15.88
CA ALA A 249 8.65 0.10 -15.72
C ALA A 249 7.90 1.05 -16.66
N ALA A 250 6.81 0.56 -17.25
CA ALA A 250 5.93 1.40 -18.05
C ALA A 250 5.29 2.50 -17.19
N PRO A 251 5.13 3.73 -17.71
CA PRO A 251 4.48 4.80 -16.98
C PRO A 251 2.97 4.59 -16.89
N PHE A 252 2.42 4.79 -15.69
CA PHE A 252 1.00 4.70 -15.43
C PHE A 252 0.45 6.00 -14.85
N ILE A 253 -0.88 6.13 -14.93
CA ILE A 253 -1.65 7.21 -14.31
C ILE A 253 -2.90 6.63 -13.65
N LYS A 254 -3.33 7.22 -12.54
CA LYS A 254 -4.56 6.85 -11.86
C LYS A 254 -5.75 7.62 -12.41
N PHE A 255 -6.77 6.88 -12.85
CA PHE A 255 -8.11 7.42 -13.06
C PHE A 255 -9.06 6.90 -11.99
N ALA A 256 -10.21 7.56 -11.83
CA ALA A 256 -11.20 7.12 -10.89
C ALA A 256 -12.64 7.41 -11.35
N LEU A 257 -13.53 6.52 -10.95
CA LEU A 257 -14.97 6.55 -11.18
C LEU A 257 -15.71 6.48 -9.83
N GLY A 258 -17.02 6.39 -9.87
CA GLY A 258 -17.83 6.12 -8.69
C GLY A 258 -18.09 7.31 -7.78
N GLU A 259 -18.42 6.98 -6.54
CA GLU A 259 -18.78 7.98 -5.52
C GLU A 259 -17.60 8.88 -5.15
N ASN A 260 -16.40 8.33 -5.10
CA ASN A 260 -15.22 9.03 -4.60
C ASN A 260 -14.97 10.35 -5.35
N VAL A 261 -15.04 10.34 -6.68
CA VAL A 261 -14.77 11.52 -7.51
C VAL A 261 -15.86 12.58 -7.42
N LYS A 262 -17.06 12.21 -6.99
CA LYS A 262 -18.20 13.09 -6.72
C LYS A 262 -18.22 13.56 -5.27
N GLN A 263 -17.93 12.65 -4.33
CA GLN A 263 -17.94 12.91 -2.89
C GLN A 263 -16.90 13.92 -2.45
N SER A 264 -15.74 13.98 -3.10
CA SER A 264 -14.73 14.99 -2.82
C SER A 264 -15.24 16.42 -2.98
N ASN A 265 -16.43 16.61 -3.56
CA ASN A 265 -17.10 17.88 -3.73
C ASN A 265 -18.28 18.13 -2.78
N TRP A 266 -18.55 17.26 -1.83
CA TRP A 266 -19.71 17.40 -0.92
C TRP A 266 -19.72 18.70 -0.12
N SER A 267 -18.57 19.26 0.19
CA SER A 267 -18.43 20.55 0.86
C SER A 267 -18.03 21.69 -0.07
N GLY A 268 -17.91 21.46 -1.36
CA GLY A 268 -17.42 22.42 -2.34
C GLY A 268 -18.24 22.47 -3.62
N SER A 269 -17.76 23.26 -4.58
CA SER A 269 -18.42 23.46 -5.88
C SER A 269 -17.61 22.87 -7.05
N ARG A 270 -16.63 22.01 -6.78
CA ARG A 270 -15.83 21.39 -7.85
C ARG A 270 -16.69 20.50 -8.76
N PHE A 271 -16.57 20.66 -10.06
CA PHE A 271 -17.07 19.72 -11.05
C PHE A 271 -16.15 18.47 -11.10
N PRO A 272 -16.69 17.23 -11.25
CA PRO A 272 -18.07 16.85 -11.48
C PRO A 272 -18.86 16.59 -10.18
N GLN A 273 -20.19 16.72 -10.25
CA GLN A 273 -21.12 16.42 -9.16
C GLN A 273 -21.87 15.09 -9.35
N THR A 274 -21.91 14.60 -10.59
CA THR A 274 -22.67 13.39 -10.99
C THR A 274 -21.87 12.56 -11.97
N ARG A 275 -22.37 11.34 -12.28
CA ARG A 275 -21.79 10.46 -13.31
C ARG A 275 -21.75 11.10 -14.69
N MET A 276 -22.73 11.93 -15.04
CA MET A 276 -22.74 12.69 -16.29
C MET A 276 -21.51 13.60 -16.40
N GLY A 277 -21.17 14.28 -15.32
CA GLY A 277 -20.01 15.15 -15.27
C GLY A 277 -18.69 14.37 -15.29
N VAL A 278 -18.64 13.17 -14.73
CA VAL A 278 -17.42 12.32 -14.76
C VAL A 278 -17.04 11.96 -16.19
N GLU A 279 -18.00 11.51 -17.00
CA GLU A 279 -17.77 11.22 -18.42
C GLU A 279 -17.28 12.46 -19.17
N GLN A 280 -17.92 13.61 -18.93
CA GLN A 280 -17.56 14.87 -19.59
C GLN A 280 -16.15 15.34 -19.22
N VAL A 281 -15.68 15.10 -18.01
CA VAL A 281 -14.27 15.39 -17.63
C VAL A 281 -13.30 14.65 -18.55
N PHE A 282 -13.50 13.36 -18.75
CA PHE A 282 -12.61 12.58 -19.62
C PHE A 282 -12.66 13.06 -21.08
N VAL A 283 -13.85 13.27 -21.64
CA VAL A 283 -14.02 13.74 -23.01
C VAL A 283 -13.32 15.07 -23.22
N ASP A 284 -13.59 16.06 -22.36
CA ASP A 284 -13.01 17.40 -22.47
C ASP A 284 -11.48 17.39 -22.39
N HIS A 285 -10.92 16.64 -21.45
CA HIS A 285 -9.47 16.58 -21.27
C HIS A 285 -8.76 15.86 -22.39
N PHE A 286 -9.33 14.77 -22.94
CA PHE A 286 -8.75 14.10 -24.09
C PHE A 286 -8.88 14.90 -25.38
N ASP A 287 -9.95 15.67 -25.57
CA ASP A 287 -10.03 16.61 -26.69
C ASP A 287 -8.94 17.68 -26.59
N ARG A 288 -8.74 18.28 -25.40
CA ARG A 288 -7.65 19.24 -25.16
C ARG A 288 -6.26 18.64 -25.40
N ALA A 289 -6.02 17.42 -24.89
CA ALA A 289 -4.75 16.72 -25.09
C ALA A 289 -4.48 16.41 -26.56
N LYS A 290 -5.51 16.06 -27.31
CA LYS A 290 -5.43 15.81 -28.77
C LYS A 290 -5.06 17.07 -29.54
N GLU A 291 -5.66 18.22 -29.21
CA GLU A 291 -5.30 19.49 -29.85
C GLU A 291 -3.86 19.93 -29.46
N TYR A 292 -3.49 19.79 -28.18
CA TYR A 292 -2.12 20.02 -27.71
C TYR A 292 -1.10 19.18 -28.51
N GLY A 293 -1.35 17.88 -28.64
CA GLY A 293 -0.47 16.98 -29.40
C GLY A 293 -0.35 17.33 -30.88
N LYS A 294 -1.46 17.78 -31.53
CA LYS A 294 -1.44 18.26 -32.90
C LYS A 294 -0.56 19.53 -33.06
N GLU A 295 -0.66 20.47 -32.13
CA GLU A 295 0.16 21.69 -32.15
C GLU A 295 1.66 21.36 -32.03
N TRP A 296 2.02 20.48 -31.09
CA TRP A 296 3.40 20.05 -30.93
C TRP A 296 3.92 19.25 -32.12
N THR A 297 3.12 18.34 -32.65
CA THR A 297 3.47 17.56 -33.86
C THR A 297 3.72 18.49 -35.05
N LYS A 298 2.83 19.47 -35.26
CA LYS A 298 2.99 20.49 -36.30
C LYS A 298 4.28 21.32 -36.10
N TYR A 299 4.52 21.80 -34.88
CA TYR A 299 5.73 22.54 -34.58
C TYR A 299 7.00 21.72 -34.82
N ASN A 300 7.01 20.47 -34.36
CA ASN A 300 8.17 19.59 -34.49
C ASN A 300 8.49 19.23 -35.94
N SER A 301 7.50 19.15 -36.81
CA SER A 301 7.70 18.90 -38.25
C SER A 301 8.28 20.08 -39.04
N LEU A 302 8.32 21.29 -38.46
CA LEU A 302 8.84 22.47 -39.14
C LEU A 302 10.35 22.46 -39.22
N SER A 303 10.88 23.00 -40.33
CA SER A 303 12.31 23.27 -40.48
C SER A 303 12.79 24.32 -39.49
N SER A 304 14.09 24.34 -39.18
CA SER A 304 14.71 25.35 -38.31
C SER A 304 14.46 26.80 -38.74
N ARG A 305 14.29 27.04 -40.05
CA ARG A 305 13.94 28.39 -40.60
C ARG A 305 12.51 28.76 -40.22
N GLN A 306 11.55 27.84 -40.38
CA GLN A 306 10.14 28.06 -40.07
C GLN A 306 9.93 28.22 -38.55
N LYS A 307 10.61 27.41 -37.71
CA LYS A 307 10.56 27.53 -36.25
C LYS A 307 10.97 28.91 -35.72
N ARG A 308 11.83 29.63 -36.45
CA ARG A 308 12.21 31.01 -36.08
C ARG A 308 11.12 32.05 -36.30
N SER A 309 10.12 31.74 -37.11
CA SER A 309 9.03 32.67 -37.45
C SER A 309 7.73 32.43 -36.68
N ILE A 310 7.68 31.42 -35.85
CA ILE A 310 6.50 31.11 -35.03
C ILE A 310 6.90 30.88 -33.57
N ASN A 311 5.95 31.08 -32.64
CA ASN A 311 6.16 30.76 -31.24
C ASN A 311 6.16 29.27 -31.06
N LYS A 312 7.07 28.79 -30.21
CA LYS A 312 7.03 27.40 -29.72
C LYS A 312 5.76 27.20 -28.88
N PRO A 313 5.01 26.10 -29.06
CA PRO A 313 3.88 25.78 -28.20
C PRO A 313 4.35 25.78 -26.73
N ARG A 314 3.47 26.22 -25.83
CA ARG A 314 3.73 26.12 -24.40
C ARG A 314 3.70 24.67 -23.98
N PHE A 315 4.69 24.27 -23.18
CA PHE A 315 4.66 22.97 -22.53
C PHE A 315 3.64 22.99 -21.39
N ASP A 316 2.82 21.96 -21.32
CA ASP A 316 1.77 21.78 -20.32
C ASP A 316 1.83 20.33 -19.85
N GLU A 317 2.26 20.11 -18.60
CA GLU A 317 2.51 18.79 -18.03
C GLU A 317 1.23 17.94 -17.96
N GLU A 318 0.08 18.56 -17.63
CA GLU A 318 -1.21 17.88 -17.62
C GLU A 318 -1.55 17.31 -18.98
N LEU A 319 -1.46 18.16 -20.02
CA LEU A 319 -1.82 17.77 -21.38
C LEU A 319 -0.78 16.85 -22.03
N GLU A 320 0.51 16.98 -21.70
CA GLU A 320 1.55 16.05 -22.16
C GLU A 320 1.30 14.64 -21.60
N THR A 321 1.02 14.54 -20.31
CA THR A 321 0.70 13.26 -19.65
C THR A 321 -0.51 12.56 -20.31
N LEU A 322 -1.55 13.32 -20.64
CA LEU A 322 -2.73 12.77 -21.35
C LEU A 322 -2.44 12.48 -22.83
N TRP A 323 -1.58 13.26 -23.46
CA TRP A 323 -1.14 13.01 -24.83
C TRP A 323 -0.30 11.73 -24.93
N GLU A 324 0.51 11.40 -23.92
CA GLU A 324 1.21 10.12 -23.83
C GLU A 324 0.25 8.91 -23.83
N ILE A 325 -0.93 9.05 -23.21
CA ILE A 325 -1.97 8.01 -23.28
C ILE A 325 -2.45 7.83 -24.71
N LEU A 326 -2.74 8.92 -25.41
CA LEU A 326 -3.20 8.88 -26.81
C LEU A 326 -2.14 8.32 -27.77
N LYS A 327 -0.85 8.42 -27.41
CA LYS A 327 0.26 7.80 -28.15
C LYS A 327 0.50 6.33 -27.77
N GLY A 328 -0.16 5.82 -26.74
CA GLY A 328 0.09 4.48 -26.20
C GLY A 328 1.39 4.34 -25.39
N GLU A 329 1.94 5.45 -24.95
CA GLU A 329 3.19 5.52 -24.16
C GLU A 329 2.93 5.46 -22.64
N ARG A 330 1.75 5.89 -22.17
CA ARG A 330 1.31 5.83 -20.79
C ARG A 330 0.02 5.03 -20.65
N PHE A 331 -0.12 4.32 -19.53
CA PHE A 331 -1.20 3.38 -19.30
C PHE A 331 -2.07 3.81 -18.10
N ILE A 332 -3.34 3.40 -18.12
CA ILE A 332 -4.33 3.81 -17.11
C ILE A 332 -4.63 2.64 -16.18
N SER A 333 -4.52 2.90 -14.86
CA SER A 333 -5.14 2.12 -13.80
C SER A 333 -6.33 2.89 -13.25
N SER A 334 -7.55 2.38 -13.38
CA SER A 334 -8.78 3.11 -13.01
C SER A 334 -9.50 2.46 -11.83
N HIS A 335 -9.68 3.22 -10.75
CA HIS A 335 -10.62 2.88 -9.69
C HIS A 335 -12.03 2.74 -10.24
N SER A 336 -12.69 1.62 -10.00
CA SER A 336 -14.00 1.33 -10.58
C SER A 336 -14.75 0.27 -9.78
N TYR A 337 -16.05 0.48 -9.57
CA TYR A 337 -16.91 -0.53 -8.94
C TYR A 337 -18.09 -0.92 -9.82
N VAL A 338 -18.82 0.07 -10.33
CA VAL A 338 -20.14 -0.10 -10.94
C VAL A 338 -20.02 -0.34 -12.45
N GLN A 339 -20.70 -1.37 -12.94
CA GLN A 339 -20.61 -1.82 -14.33
C GLN A 339 -20.93 -0.75 -15.39
N SER A 340 -21.88 0.16 -15.10
CA SER A 340 -22.23 1.21 -16.06
C SER A 340 -21.11 2.23 -16.26
N GLU A 341 -20.34 2.53 -15.19
CA GLU A 341 -19.20 3.44 -15.26
C GLU A 341 -17.99 2.79 -15.92
N ILE A 342 -17.77 1.49 -15.67
CA ILE A 342 -16.74 0.68 -16.34
C ILE A 342 -16.98 0.70 -17.86
N ASN A 343 -18.20 0.40 -18.27
CA ASN A 343 -18.58 0.40 -19.67
C ASN A 343 -18.49 1.80 -20.30
N MET A 344 -18.83 2.85 -19.55
CA MET A 344 -18.69 4.24 -20.00
C MET A 344 -17.22 4.57 -20.31
N LEU A 345 -16.30 4.27 -19.38
CA LEU A 345 -14.88 4.62 -19.57
C LEU A 345 -14.24 3.82 -20.72
N MET A 346 -14.62 2.55 -20.94
CA MET A 346 -14.21 1.79 -22.12
C MET A 346 -14.65 2.48 -23.41
N LYS A 347 -15.90 2.95 -23.50
CA LYS A 347 -16.42 3.68 -24.67
C LYS A 347 -15.70 5.00 -24.91
N VAL A 348 -15.38 5.74 -23.85
CA VAL A 348 -14.57 6.96 -23.98
C VAL A 348 -13.19 6.62 -24.52
N ALA A 349 -12.53 5.58 -24.02
CA ALA A 349 -11.24 5.14 -24.54
C ALA A 349 -11.31 4.79 -26.03
N GLU A 350 -12.34 4.06 -26.44
CA GLU A 350 -12.58 3.69 -27.82
C GLU A 350 -12.86 4.91 -28.72
N MET A 351 -13.56 5.94 -28.23
CA MET A 351 -13.80 7.19 -28.94
C MET A 351 -12.50 7.92 -29.30
N PHE A 352 -11.50 7.81 -28.43
CA PHE A 352 -10.18 8.45 -28.59
C PHE A 352 -9.08 7.51 -29.10
N ASP A 353 -9.44 6.27 -29.51
CA ASP A 353 -8.55 5.25 -30.07
C ASP A 353 -7.43 4.80 -29.12
N PHE A 354 -7.72 4.70 -27.82
CA PHE A 354 -6.83 4.07 -26.86
C PHE A 354 -7.54 2.96 -26.09
N ARG A 355 -6.83 2.27 -25.19
CA ARG A 355 -7.38 1.20 -24.36
C ARG A 355 -7.02 1.44 -22.89
N ILE A 356 -8.01 1.19 -22.03
CA ILE A 356 -7.74 1.12 -20.58
C ILE A 356 -6.89 -0.12 -20.33
N LYS A 357 -5.88 0.00 -19.48
CA LYS A 357 -5.00 -1.14 -19.18
C LYS A 357 -5.54 -1.98 -18.04
N ILE A 358 -5.97 -1.33 -16.93
CA ILE A 358 -6.44 -2.00 -15.72
C ILE A 358 -7.65 -1.25 -15.15
N PHE A 359 -8.71 -1.99 -14.83
CA PHE A 359 -9.68 -1.56 -13.85
C PHE A 359 -9.34 -2.19 -12.51
N THR A 360 -9.06 -1.36 -11.51
CA THR A 360 -8.65 -1.83 -10.20
C THR A 360 -9.81 -1.85 -9.21
N HIS A 361 -9.81 -2.83 -8.29
CA HIS A 361 -10.89 -3.22 -7.36
C HIS A 361 -12.30 -3.20 -8.01
N ILE A 362 -12.36 -3.77 -9.21
CA ILE A 362 -13.54 -3.81 -10.06
C ILE A 362 -14.58 -4.84 -9.56
N LEU A 363 -15.45 -4.44 -8.62
CA LEU A 363 -16.34 -5.37 -7.92
C LEU A 363 -17.54 -5.85 -8.76
N GLU A 364 -17.96 -5.09 -9.79
CA GLU A 364 -18.98 -5.51 -10.74
C GLU A 364 -18.42 -5.94 -12.11
N GLY A 365 -17.13 -6.27 -12.18
CA GLY A 365 -16.49 -6.73 -13.43
C GLY A 365 -17.20 -7.93 -14.04
N TYR A 366 -17.72 -8.83 -13.21
CA TYR A 366 -18.48 -10.00 -13.66
C TYR A 366 -19.69 -9.68 -14.53
N LYS A 367 -20.28 -8.50 -14.38
CA LYS A 367 -21.45 -8.05 -15.16
C LYS A 367 -21.09 -7.60 -16.58
N VAL A 368 -19.81 -7.29 -16.84
CA VAL A 368 -19.31 -6.76 -18.12
C VAL A 368 -18.05 -7.48 -18.59
N ALA A 369 -17.81 -8.68 -18.09
CA ALA A 369 -16.60 -9.45 -18.35
C ALA A 369 -16.36 -9.74 -19.84
N ASP A 370 -17.41 -9.99 -20.59
CA ASP A 370 -17.39 -10.15 -22.06
C ASP A 370 -16.85 -8.91 -22.77
N LYS A 371 -17.37 -7.74 -22.39
CA LYS A 371 -16.93 -6.45 -22.95
C LYS A 371 -15.51 -6.09 -22.55
N MET A 372 -15.13 -6.43 -21.32
CA MET A 372 -13.76 -6.25 -20.86
C MET A 372 -12.78 -7.11 -21.68
N ALA A 373 -13.12 -8.35 -21.92
CA ALA A 373 -12.31 -9.25 -22.75
C ALA A 373 -12.19 -8.74 -24.20
N GLU A 374 -13.28 -8.24 -24.79
CA GLU A 374 -13.31 -7.62 -26.12
C GLU A 374 -12.45 -6.35 -26.16
N HIS A 375 -12.56 -5.49 -25.17
CA HIS A 375 -11.76 -4.28 -25.04
C HIS A 375 -10.27 -4.58 -24.81
N GLY A 376 -9.94 -5.74 -24.23
CA GLY A 376 -8.59 -6.15 -23.88
C GLY A 376 -8.07 -5.55 -22.57
N VAL A 377 -8.96 -5.08 -21.69
CA VAL A 377 -8.62 -4.54 -20.39
C VAL A 377 -8.48 -5.65 -19.34
N GLY A 378 -7.52 -5.51 -18.42
CA GLY A 378 -7.43 -6.36 -17.26
C GLY A 378 -8.34 -5.89 -16.12
N GLY A 379 -8.69 -6.83 -15.24
CA GLY A 379 -9.50 -6.56 -14.05
C GLY A 379 -8.80 -7.01 -12.79
N SER A 380 -8.56 -6.09 -11.88
CA SER A 380 -8.07 -6.41 -10.55
C SER A 380 -9.19 -6.22 -9.53
N THR A 381 -9.34 -7.14 -8.59
CA THR A 381 -10.49 -7.14 -7.69
C THR A 381 -10.11 -7.56 -6.27
N PHE A 382 -11.00 -7.29 -5.31
CA PHE A 382 -10.99 -7.95 -4.02
C PHE A 382 -11.72 -9.30 -4.11
N SER A 383 -11.32 -10.27 -3.30
CA SER A 383 -11.94 -11.59 -3.34
C SER A 383 -13.30 -11.61 -2.63
N ASP A 384 -13.44 -10.92 -1.50
CA ASP A 384 -14.64 -10.95 -0.66
C ASP A 384 -14.90 -9.66 0.13
N TRP A 385 -14.52 -8.51 -0.40
CA TRP A 385 -14.85 -7.21 0.15
C TRP A 385 -16.18 -6.71 -0.42
N TRP A 386 -17.23 -6.85 0.33
CA TRP A 386 -18.56 -6.35 -0.03
C TRP A 386 -19.23 -5.65 1.15
N GLY A 387 -20.22 -4.81 0.84
CA GLY A 387 -21.09 -4.21 1.83
C GLY A 387 -20.48 -3.12 2.71
N TYR A 388 -19.27 -2.65 2.43
CA TYR A 388 -18.64 -1.58 3.20
C TYR A 388 -19.07 -0.17 2.74
N LYS A 389 -19.72 -0.05 1.58
CA LYS A 389 -20.41 1.14 1.09
C LYS A 389 -21.47 0.74 0.07
N PHE A 390 -22.42 1.67 -0.21
CA PHE A 390 -23.58 1.36 -1.03
C PHE A 390 -23.22 0.94 -2.46
N GLU A 391 -22.28 1.61 -3.11
CA GLU A 391 -21.93 1.32 -4.50
C GLU A 391 -21.26 -0.05 -4.72
N VAL A 392 -20.98 -0.79 -3.65
CA VAL A 392 -20.39 -2.14 -3.71
C VAL A 392 -21.34 -3.24 -3.21
N ASN A 393 -22.63 -2.96 -3.10
CA ASN A 393 -23.62 -3.92 -2.60
C ASN A 393 -23.81 -5.14 -3.53
N ASP A 394 -23.47 -5.01 -4.81
CA ASP A 394 -23.55 -6.10 -5.79
C ASP A 394 -22.23 -6.87 -5.95
N ALA A 395 -21.25 -6.64 -5.08
CA ALA A 395 -20.02 -7.41 -5.06
C ALA A 395 -20.31 -8.88 -4.69
N ILE A 396 -19.64 -9.81 -5.38
CA ILE A 396 -19.79 -11.25 -5.17
C ILE A 396 -18.43 -11.95 -5.12
N PRO A 397 -18.28 -13.06 -4.37
CA PRO A 397 -17.00 -13.76 -4.24
C PRO A 397 -16.57 -14.50 -5.52
N TYR A 398 -17.44 -14.60 -6.51
CA TYR A 398 -17.17 -15.28 -7.78
C TYR A 398 -16.64 -14.33 -8.87
N ASN A 399 -16.52 -13.03 -8.58
CA ASN A 399 -16.19 -12.01 -9.55
C ASN A 399 -14.88 -12.31 -10.31
N ALA A 400 -13.80 -12.63 -9.60
CA ALA A 400 -12.51 -12.97 -10.21
C ALA A 400 -12.63 -14.17 -11.15
N SER A 401 -13.32 -15.23 -10.72
CA SER A 401 -13.49 -16.46 -11.50
C SER A 401 -14.33 -16.24 -12.75
N ILE A 402 -15.40 -15.46 -12.66
CA ILE A 402 -16.26 -15.14 -13.81
C ILE A 402 -15.49 -14.33 -14.86
N MET A 403 -14.76 -13.30 -14.42
CA MET A 403 -13.91 -12.53 -15.32
C MET A 403 -12.83 -13.39 -15.97
N HIS A 404 -12.15 -14.25 -15.21
CA HIS A 404 -11.14 -15.16 -15.71
C HIS A 404 -11.72 -16.12 -16.79
N ASN A 405 -12.87 -16.73 -16.51
CA ASN A 405 -13.54 -17.63 -17.45
C ASN A 405 -14.03 -16.92 -18.72
N ALA A 406 -14.28 -15.62 -18.67
CA ALA A 406 -14.60 -14.80 -19.82
C ALA A 406 -13.35 -14.37 -20.64
N GLY A 407 -12.15 -14.72 -20.20
CA GLY A 407 -10.90 -14.39 -20.90
C GLY A 407 -10.24 -13.08 -20.47
N VAL A 408 -10.73 -12.44 -19.40
CA VAL A 408 -10.08 -11.25 -18.83
C VAL A 408 -8.82 -11.65 -18.07
N THR A 409 -7.73 -10.91 -18.23
CA THR A 409 -6.56 -11.06 -17.37
C THR A 409 -6.91 -10.53 -15.97
N VAL A 410 -7.03 -11.44 -15.01
CA VAL A 410 -7.47 -11.12 -13.65
C VAL A 410 -6.28 -11.03 -12.70
N ALA A 411 -6.29 -10.00 -11.84
CA ALA A 411 -5.43 -9.90 -10.67
C ALA A 411 -6.25 -9.72 -9.38
N LEU A 412 -5.61 -9.91 -8.26
CA LEU A 412 -6.12 -9.55 -6.94
C LEU A 412 -5.22 -8.48 -6.34
N ASN A 413 -5.82 -7.45 -5.76
CA ASN A 413 -5.12 -6.34 -5.14
C ASN A 413 -5.53 -6.14 -3.68
N SER A 414 -4.80 -5.29 -2.99
CA SER A 414 -5.06 -5.06 -1.59
C SER A 414 -5.80 -3.76 -1.29
N ASP A 415 -5.40 -2.66 -1.91
CA ASP A 415 -5.78 -1.30 -1.50
C ASP A 415 -5.60 -1.05 0.03
N ASN A 416 -4.78 -1.89 0.67
CA ASN A 416 -4.59 -1.88 2.12
C ASN A 416 -3.28 -2.59 2.52
N SER A 417 -2.39 -1.90 3.24
CA SER A 417 -1.07 -2.43 3.63
C SER A 417 -1.12 -3.69 4.50
N GLU A 418 -2.20 -3.94 5.25
CA GLU A 418 -2.40 -5.17 6.03
C GLU A 418 -2.89 -6.33 5.16
N LEU A 419 -3.76 -6.06 4.18
CA LEU A 419 -4.25 -7.07 3.27
C LEU A 419 -3.17 -7.51 2.29
N SER A 420 -2.35 -6.56 1.81
CA SER A 420 -1.29 -6.82 0.83
C SER A 420 -0.42 -8.02 1.21
N ARG A 421 0.06 -8.08 2.46
CA ARG A 421 0.86 -9.21 2.94
C ARG A 421 0.13 -10.57 3.03
N ARG A 422 -1.14 -10.61 2.67
CA ARG A 422 -2.01 -11.80 2.69
C ARG A 422 -2.67 -12.09 1.35
N LEU A 423 -2.16 -11.52 0.26
CA LEU A 423 -2.69 -11.74 -1.08
C LEU A 423 -2.68 -13.23 -1.50
N ASN A 424 -1.81 -14.05 -0.93
CA ASN A 424 -1.86 -15.50 -1.07
C ASN A 424 -3.18 -16.12 -0.57
N LEU A 425 -3.77 -15.58 0.51
CA LEU A 425 -5.07 -16.02 1.01
C LEU A 425 -6.20 -15.54 0.09
N GLU A 426 -6.05 -14.35 -0.50
CA GLU A 426 -7.01 -13.85 -1.49
C GLU A 426 -7.03 -14.74 -2.74
N ALA A 427 -5.86 -15.16 -3.23
CA ALA A 427 -5.76 -16.12 -4.33
C ALA A 427 -6.44 -17.47 -4.00
N ALA A 428 -6.22 -18.00 -2.81
CA ALA A 428 -6.84 -19.26 -2.37
C ALA A 428 -8.37 -19.18 -2.33
N LYS A 429 -8.96 -18.01 -2.14
CA LYS A 429 -10.42 -17.82 -2.19
C LYS A 429 -10.99 -18.02 -3.61
N ALA A 430 -10.23 -17.68 -4.66
CA ALA A 430 -10.63 -17.96 -6.05
C ALA A 430 -10.73 -19.46 -6.31
N VAL A 431 -9.84 -20.25 -5.75
CA VAL A 431 -9.94 -21.72 -5.77
C VAL A 431 -11.20 -22.18 -5.04
N LYS A 432 -11.38 -21.71 -3.80
CA LYS A 432 -12.48 -22.14 -2.93
C LYS A 432 -13.86 -21.76 -3.45
N TYR A 433 -14.05 -20.54 -3.90
CA TYR A 433 -15.36 -20.03 -4.33
C TYR A 433 -15.62 -20.28 -5.80
N GLY A 434 -14.63 -20.06 -6.65
CA GLY A 434 -14.77 -20.04 -8.10
C GLY A 434 -14.29 -21.29 -8.82
N THR A 435 -13.79 -22.30 -8.10
CA THR A 435 -13.21 -23.52 -8.68
C THR A 435 -12.09 -23.26 -9.69
N VAL A 436 -11.40 -22.14 -9.55
CA VAL A 436 -10.20 -21.85 -10.34
C VAL A 436 -9.10 -22.83 -9.94
N ASP A 437 -8.35 -23.35 -10.89
CA ASP A 437 -7.19 -24.19 -10.62
C ASP A 437 -6.17 -23.45 -9.72
N GLU A 438 -5.49 -24.20 -8.84
CA GLU A 438 -4.55 -23.60 -7.87
C GLU A 438 -3.42 -22.81 -8.56
N GLU A 439 -2.90 -23.32 -9.66
CA GLU A 439 -1.85 -22.67 -10.44
C GLU A 439 -2.35 -21.38 -11.09
N GLU A 440 -3.54 -21.41 -11.68
CA GLU A 440 -4.15 -20.22 -12.27
C GLU A 440 -4.49 -19.17 -11.20
N ALA A 441 -5.02 -19.59 -10.06
CA ALA A 441 -5.32 -18.69 -8.94
C ALA A 441 -4.04 -18.03 -8.39
N TRP A 442 -2.91 -18.75 -8.38
CA TRP A 442 -1.62 -18.18 -7.97
C TRP A 442 -1.13 -17.11 -8.94
N LYS A 443 -1.42 -17.25 -10.23
CA LYS A 443 -1.11 -16.22 -11.24
C LYS A 443 -1.86 -14.92 -11.00
N PHE A 444 -2.99 -14.93 -10.28
CA PHE A 444 -3.74 -13.70 -9.96
C PHE A 444 -2.98 -12.73 -9.04
N VAL A 445 -1.97 -13.21 -8.35
CA VAL A 445 -1.13 -12.40 -7.45
C VAL A 445 0.36 -12.39 -7.87
N THR A 446 0.69 -12.97 -9.02
CA THR A 446 2.07 -13.06 -9.51
C THR A 446 2.18 -12.68 -10.98
N LEU A 447 1.96 -13.59 -11.92
CA LEU A 447 2.12 -13.37 -13.36
C LEU A 447 1.14 -12.35 -13.93
N ASN A 448 -0.14 -12.42 -13.52
CA ASN A 448 -1.16 -11.56 -14.10
C ASN A 448 -0.94 -10.09 -13.73
N PRO A 449 -0.71 -9.71 -12.45
CA PRO A 449 -0.36 -8.32 -12.15
C PRO A 449 0.94 -7.88 -12.86
N ALA A 450 1.95 -8.75 -13.06
CA ALA A 450 3.12 -8.42 -13.86
C ALA A 450 2.75 -8.05 -15.30
N LYS A 451 1.91 -8.87 -15.97
CA LYS A 451 1.40 -8.58 -17.32
C LYS A 451 0.59 -7.29 -17.39
N LEU A 452 -0.23 -7.03 -16.36
CA LEU A 452 -1.03 -5.82 -16.29
C LEU A 452 -0.16 -4.57 -16.12
N LEU A 453 0.88 -4.65 -15.29
CA LEU A 453 1.84 -3.58 -15.03
C LEU A 453 2.94 -3.49 -16.11
N ARG A 454 3.00 -4.44 -17.04
CA ARG A 454 4.00 -4.49 -18.12
C ARG A 454 5.45 -4.56 -17.62
N ILE A 455 5.67 -5.35 -16.60
CA ILE A 455 6.99 -5.62 -16.00
C ILE A 455 7.38 -7.08 -16.17
#